data_473af3239882b6b6e4d393e635186463
#
_entry.id   473af3239882b6b6e4d393e635186463
#
_cell.length_a   1.000
_cell.length_b   1.000
_cell.length_c   1.000
_cell.angle_alpha   90.00
_cell.angle_beta   90.00
_cell.angle_gamma   90.00
#
_symmetry.space_group_name_H-M   'P 1'
#
loop_
_entity.id
_entity.type
_entity.pdbx_description
1 polymer ?
#
loop_
_entity_poly.entity_id
_entity_poly.type
_entity_poly.pdbx_seq_one_letter_code
_entity_poly.pdbx_strand_id
1 'polypeptide(L)'
;MRILVTGTAGFIGSHLAMRLLARGDQVTGIDNLSDYYDVNLKKARLARFAHHPNYTHVHADLSDRAAIEGVFATYRPKRVVNLAAQAGVRYAAQNPHVYVGTNIVGFLHILEGCRHHGVEHLVFASTSSVYGANLTMPFSEHQPTEHPLTLYAASKKANEQMAHSYAHLYDIPCTGLRFFTVYGPWGRPDMALFLFTKAILAGEPIKVFNHGKHRRSFTYVDDIVEGMIRTLDQVPVKDPAWEGTAPDPGTSGVAPYRIYNIGNEQPVELRRYIAVLEECLGKRAKMEMLPLQAGDVPDTEADVSDLIESVGYRPVVSVEEGVTKFVRWYHDYHRTAPA
;
A
#
# COMPACT_ATOMS: atom_id res chain seq x y z
N MET A 1 -15.52 -11.95 -11.04
CA MET A 1 -15.12 -10.85 -11.93
C MET A 1 -13.69 -11.09 -12.41
N ARG A 2 -13.24 -10.49 -13.56
CA ARG A 2 -11.82 -10.56 -13.98
C ARG A 2 -11.09 -9.33 -13.41
N ILE A 3 -10.11 -9.58 -12.55
CA ILE A 3 -9.37 -8.52 -11.84
C ILE A 3 -7.87 -8.69 -12.11
N LEU A 4 -7.21 -7.63 -12.54
CA LEU A 4 -5.77 -7.55 -12.59
C LEU A 4 -5.26 -6.94 -11.30
N VAL A 5 -4.33 -7.64 -10.63
CA VAL A 5 -3.66 -7.14 -9.44
C VAL A 5 -2.16 -7.10 -9.69
N THR A 6 -1.54 -5.93 -9.62
CA THR A 6 -0.08 -5.83 -9.69
C THR A 6 0.53 -5.90 -8.30
N GLY A 7 1.73 -6.46 -8.18
CA GLY A 7 2.40 -6.63 -6.88
C GLY A 7 1.87 -7.80 -6.06
N THR A 8 1.43 -8.89 -6.70
CA THR A 8 0.83 -10.04 -5.99
C THR A 8 1.81 -10.87 -5.17
N ALA A 9 3.11 -10.78 -5.40
CA ALA A 9 4.14 -11.32 -4.51
C ALA A 9 4.50 -10.37 -3.36
N GLY A 10 3.94 -9.15 -3.38
CA GLY A 10 4.08 -8.15 -2.33
C GLY A 10 3.23 -8.47 -1.10
N PHE A 11 3.44 -7.71 -0.01
CA PHE A 11 2.74 -7.88 1.26
C PHE A 11 1.21 -7.72 1.08
N ILE A 12 0.76 -6.53 0.71
CA ILE A 12 -0.68 -6.23 0.59
C ILE A 12 -1.29 -6.99 -0.59
N GLY A 13 -0.57 -7.04 -1.74
CA GLY A 13 -1.07 -7.69 -2.95
C GLY A 13 -1.36 -9.19 -2.77
N SER A 14 -0.55 -9.91 -1.98
CA SER A 14 -0.78 -11.33 -1.70
C SER A 14 -2.04 -11.56 -0.85
N HIS A 15 -2.30 -10.71 0.14
CA HIS A 15 -3.51 -10.78 0.96
C HIS A 15 -4.76 -10.42 0.14
N LEU A 16 -4.68 -9.38 -0.68
CA LEU A 16 -5.76 -8.99 -1.58
C LEU A 16 -6.09 -10.12 -2.57
N ALA A 17 -5.08 -10.70 -3.23
CA ALA A 17 -5.30 -11.79 -4.18
C ALA A 17 -6.03 -12.97 -3.52
N MET A 18 -5.61 -13.39 -2.32
CA MET A 18 -6.28 -14.46 -1.59
C MET A 18 -7.75 -14.15 -1.29
N ARG A 19 -8.06 -12.92 -0.85
CA ARG A 19 -9.43 -12.52 -0.52
C ARG A 19 -10.30 -12.43 -1.77
N LEU A 20 -9.78 -11.93 -2.90
CA LEU A 20 -10.50 -11.90 -4.17
C LEU A 20 -10.78 -13.31 -4.70
N LEU A 21 -9.80 -14.21 -4.61
CA LEU A 21 -9.97 -15.62 -4.99
C LEU A 21 -11.01 -16.31 -4.11
N ALA A 22 -10.98 -16.09 -2.79
CA ALA A 22 -11.99 -16.62 -1.87
C ALA A 22 -13.40 -16.07 -2.16
N ARG A 23 -13.51 -14.85 -2.71
CA ARG A 23 -14.76 -14.27 -3.19
C ARG A 23 -15.26 -14.90 -4.51
N GLY A 24 -14.42 -15.70 -5.19
CA GLY A 24 -14.75 -16.34 -6.47
C GLY A 24 -14.34 -15.53 -7.70
N ASP A 25 -13.53 -14.48 -7.54
CA ASP A 25 -13.01 -13.70 -8.66
C ASP A 25 -11.92 -14.45 -9.44
N GLN A 26 -11.76 -14.10 -10.72
CA GLN A 26 -10.61 -14.49 -11.53
C GLN A 26 -9.53 -13.43 -11.38
N VAL A 27 -8.37 -13.82 -10.84
CA VAL A 27 -7.28 -12.90 -10.55
C VAL A 27 -6.09 -13.18 -11.46
N THR A 28 -5.71 -12.19 -12.27
CA THR A 28 -4.41 -12.17 -12.95
C THR A 28 -3.45 -11.35 -12.10
N GLY A 29 -2.38 -11.98 -11.63
CA GLY A 29 -1.38 -11.32 -10.78
C GLY A 29 -0.11 -10.99 -11.57
N ILE A 30 0.38 -9.75 -11.49
CA ILE A 30 1.70 -9.35 -12.02
C ILE A 30 2.66 -9.09 -10.87
N ASP A 31 3.87 -9.64 -10.97
CA ASP A 31 5.00 -9.29 -10.10
C ASP A 31 6.32 -9.61 -10.82
N ASN A 32 7.33 -8.77 -10.64
CA ASN A 32 8.67 -9.00 -11.20
C ASN A 32 9.61 -9.72 -10.24
N LEU A 33 9.14 -10.04 -9.02
CA LEU A 33 9.93 -10.65 -7.96
C LEU A 33 11.24 -9.90 -7.67
N SER A 34 11.21 -8.54 -7.73
CA SER A 34 12.41 -7.72 -7.54
C SER A 34 13.20 -8.12 -6.28
N ASP A 35 14.51 -8.01 -6.32
CA ASP A 35 15.44 -8.38 -5.26
C ASP A 35 15.64 -7.29 -4.19
N TYR A 36 14.79 -6.28 -4.16
CA TYR A 36 14.82 -5.22 -3.14
C TYR A 36 14.82 -5.76 -1.70
N TYR A 37 14.17 -6.89 -1.48
CA TYR A 37 14.27 -7.71 -0.27
C TYR A 37 14.11 -9.19 -0.62
N ASP A 38 14.26 -10.08 0.36
CA ASP A 38 14.27 -11.53 0.21
C ASP A 38 13.19 -12.04 -0.76
N VAL A 39 13.66 -12.57 -1.89
CA VAL A 39 12.82 -13.14 -2.95
C VAL A 39 12.12 -14.43 -2.48
N ASN A 40 12.70 -15.17 -1.52
CA ASN A 40 12.06 -16.39 -1.00
C ASN A 40 10.77 -16.06 -0.24
N LEU A 41 10.75 -14.94 0.51
CA LEU A 41 9.51 -14.46 1.13
C LEU A 41 8.44 -14.11 0.08
N LYS A 42 8.84 -13.53 -1.06
CA LYS A 42 7.91 -13.24 -2.17
C LYS A 42 7.36 -14.52 -2.79
N LYS A 43 8.23 -15.50 -3.06
CA LYS A 43 7.82 -16.83 -3.56
C LYS A 43 6.91 -17.55 -2.57
N ALA A 44 7.22 -17.49 -1.27
CA ALA A 44 6.38 -18.10 -0.23
C ALA A 44 4.98 -17.45 -0.15
N ARG A 45 4.86 -16.13 -0.36
CA ARG A 45 3.55 -15.46 -0.46
C ARG A 45 2.75 -15.97 -1.64
N LEU A 46 3.36 -16.09 -2.84
CA LEU A 46 2.70 -16.62 -4.03
C LEU A 46 2.28 -18.08 -3.85
N ALA A 47 3.12 -18.93 -3.23
CA ALA A 47 2.83 -20.35 -3.02
C ALA A 47 1.53 -20.59 -2.25
N ARG A 48 1.03 -19.63 -1.48
CA ARG A 48 -0.22 -19.71 -0.72
C ARG A 48 -1.46 -19.84 -1.62
N PHE A 49 -1.40 -19.37 -2.86
CA PHE A 49 -2.52 -19.34 -3.79
C PHE A 49 -2.16 -19.61 -5.25
N ALA A 50 -0.91 -19.91 -5.58
CA ALA A 50 -0.46 -20.13 -6.96
C ALA A 50 -1.19 -21.27 -7.67
N HIS A 51 -1.69 -22.26 -6.93
CA HIS A 51 -2.43 -23.41 -7.49
C HIS A 51 -3.94 -23.21 -7.53
N HIS A 52 -4.44 -22.02 -7.14
CA HIS A 52 -5.87 -21.75 -7.17
C HIS A 52 -6.36 -21.69 -8.65
N PRO A 53 -7.46 -22.39 -9.03
CA PRO A 53 -7.89 -22.50 -10.42
C PRO A 53 -8.25 -21.16 -11.09
N ASN A 54 -8.63 -20.16 -10.28
CA ASN A 54 -8.96 -18.82 -10.74
C ASN A 54 -7.77 -17.84 -10.67
N TYR A 55 -6.56 -18.32 -10.38
CA TYR A 55 -5.36 -17.48 -10.32
C TYR A 55 -4.43 -17.75 -11.49
N THR A 56 -3.96 -16.68 -12.13
CA THR A 56 -2.89 -16.74 -13.12
C THR A 56 -1.77 -15.78 -12.72
N HIS A 57 -0.55 -16.28 -12.62
CA HIS A 57 0.63 -15.45 -12.37
C HIS A 57 1.33 -15.06 -13.66
N VAL A 58 1.64 -13.78 -13.80
CA VAL A 58 2.48 -13.25 -14.89
C VAL A 58 3.73 -12.63 -14.29
N HIS A 59 4.89 -13.19 -14.61
CA HIS A 59 6.17 -12.60 -14.24
C HIS A 59 6.51 -11.49 -15.24
N ALA A 60 6.32 -10.23 -14.85
CA ALA A 60 6.59 -9.07 -15.67
C ALA A 60 6.94 -7.83 -14.84
N ASP A 61 7.76 -6.95 -15.40
CA ASP A 61 8.05 -5.63 -14.84
C ASP A 61 7.07 -4.60 -15.41
N LEU A 62 6.55 -3.71 -14.58
CA LEU A 62 5.64 -2.65 -15.04
C LEU A 62 6.31 -1.67 -16.01
N SER A 63 7.64 -1.52 -15.94
CA SER A 63 8.39 -0.67 -16.86
C SER A 63 8.53 -1.27 -18.27
N ASP A 64 8.25 -2.56 -18.44
CA ASP A 64 8.19 -3.21 -19.75
C ASP A 64 6.82 -2.99 -20.41
N ARG A 65 6.77 -2.00 -21.31
CA ARG A 65 5.56 -1.62 -22.02
C ARG A 65 4.94 -2.80 -22.77
N ALA A 66 5.73 -3.54 -23.53
CA ALA A 66 5.21 -4.62 -24.38
C ALA A 66 4.63 -5.77 -23.56
N ALA A 67 5.27 -6.11 -22.42
CA ALA A 67 4.76 -7.10 -21.50
C ALA A 67 3.39 -6.68 -20.92
N ILE A 68 3.25 -5.42 -20.47
CA ILE A 68 1.99 -4.94 -19.91
C ILE A 68 0.88 -4.85 -20.97
N GLU A 69 1.15 -4.33 -22.16
CA GLU A 69 0.20 -4.35 -23.29
C GLU A 69 -0.28 -5.78 -23.59
N GLY A 70 0.64 -6.75 -23.61
CA GLY A 70 0.33 -8.17 -23.81
C GLY A 70 -0.58 -8.76 -22.72
N VAL A 71 -0.37 -8.36 -21.45
CA VAL A 71 -1.23 -8.78 -20.32
C VAL A 71 -2.66 -8.27 -20.50
N PHE A 72 -2.84 -6.98 -20.78
CA PHE A 72 -4.16 -6.40 -20.98
C PHE A 72 -4.88 -7.02 -22.20
N ALA A 73 -4.17 -7.22 -23.30
CA ALA A 73 -4.72 -7.84 -24.50
C ALA A 73 -5.20 -9.29 -24.26
N THR A 74 -4.42 -10.06 -23.48
CA THR A 74 -4.70 -11.47 -23.20
C THR A 74 -5.82 -11.65 -22.18
N TYR A 75 -5.73 -10.98 -21.04
CA TYR A 75 -6.60 -11.25 -19.90
C TYR A 75 -7.82 -10.33 -19.81
N ARG A 76 -7.79 -9.18 -20.50
CA ARG A 76 -8.91 -8.22 -20.60
C ARG A 76 -9.61 -7.99 -19.25
N PRO A 77 -8.88 -7.47 -18.25
CA PRO A 77 -9.43 -7.25 -16.92
C PRO A 77 -10.58 -6.24 -16.95
N LYS A 78 -11.60 -6.47 -16.13
CA LYS A 78 -12.69 -5.52 -15.92
C LYS A 78 -12.32 -4.47 -14.88
N ARG A 79 -11.57 -4.88 -13.86
CA ARG A 79 -11.04 -3.97 -12.83
C ARG A 79 -9.55 -4.19 -12.64
N VAL A 80 -8.86 -3.15 -12.24
CA VAL A 80 -7.41 -3.18 -12.00
C VAL A 80 -7.11 -2.65 -10.60
N VAL A 81 -6.25 -3.37 -9.86
CA VAL A 81 -5.68 -2.89 -8.61
C VAL A 81 -4.16 -2.78 -8.76
N ASN A 82 -3.66 -1.56 -8.85
CA ASN A 82 -2.23 -1.31 -9.03
C ASN A 82 -1.53 -1.07 -7.69
N LEU A 83 -0.87 -2.13 -7.16
CA LEU A 83 -0.10 -2.10 -5.93
C LEU A 83 1.41 -2.21 -6.16
N ALA A 84 1.84 -2.70 -7.32
CA ALA A 84 3.26 -2.80 -7.64
C ALA A 84 3.88 -1.41 -7.69
N ALA A 85 4.92 -1.24 -6.91
CA ALA A 85 5.70 -0.01 -6.85
C ALA A 85 7.05 -0.30 -6.21
N GLN A 86 8.06 0.50 -6.55
CA GLN A 86 9.23 0.61 -5.68
C GLN A 86 8.81 1.44 -4.48
N ALA A 87 8.77 0.80 -3.32
CA ALA A 87 8.44 1.41 -2.05
C ALA A 87 9.71 1.66 -1.21
N GLY A 88 9.56 2.41 -0.11
CA GLY A 88 10.67 2.71 0.80
C GLY A 88 11.22 4.11 0.60
N VAL A 89 10.91 5.00 1.54
CA VAL A 89 11.31 6.41 1.51
C VAL A 89 12.83 6.59 1.42
N ARG A 90 13.59 5.74 2.15
CA ARG A 90 15.06 5.87 2.28
C ARG A 90 15.81 5.36 1.07
N TYR A 91 15.34 4.30 0.44
CA TYR A 91 15.98 3.71 -0.73
C TYR A 91 15.92 4.65 -1.94
N ALA A 92 14.93 5.56 -1.98
CA ALA A 92 14.81 6.56 -3.04
C ALA A 92 16.04 7.49 -3.14
N ALA A 93 16.73 7.75 -2.03
CA ALA A 93 17.97 8.52 -2.03
C ALA A 93 19.17 7.74 -2.60
N GLN A 94 19.12 6.40 -2.54
CA GLN A 94 20.21 5.53 -3.02
C GLN A 94 20.02 5.12 -4.49
N ASN A 95 18.79 4.85 -4.89
CA ASN A 95 18.45 4.42 -6.25
C ASN A 95 17.20 5.15 -6.78
N PRO A 96 17.33 6.43 -7.18
CA PRO A 96 16.18 7.24 -7.62
C PRO A 96 15.57 6.76 -8.94
N HIS A 97 16.36 6.21 -9.86
CA HIS A 97 15.90 5.83 -11.19
C HIS A 97 14.84 4.72 -11.17
N VAL A 98 14.94 3.77 -10.23
CA VAL A 98 13.95 2.70 -10.09
C VAL A 98 12.57 3.24 -9.71
N TYR A 99 12.51 4.37 -8.96
CA TYR A 99 11.22 5.00 -8.63
C TYR A 99 10.56 5.64 -9.85
N VAL A 100 11.35 6.29 -10.70
CA VAL A 100 10.83 6.86 -11.95
C VAL A 100 10.38 5.73 -12.90
N GLY A 101 11.21 4.71 -13.10
CA GLY A 101 10.90 3.58 -13.98
C GLY A 101 9.65 2.83 -13.54
N THR A 102 9.61 2.37 -12.29
CA THR A 102 8.49 1.56 -11.81
C THR A 102 7.25 2.38 -11.48
N ASN A 103 7.40 3.48 -10.72
CA ASN A 103 6.24 4.19 -10.18
C ASN A 103 5.62 5.16 -11.19
N ILE A 104 6.40 5.76 -12.08
CA ILE A 104 5.88 6.74 -13.05
C ILE A 104 5.67 6.07 -14.41
N VAL A 105 6.73 5.53 -15.01
CA VAL A 105 6.64 4.89 -16.34
C VAL A 105 5.77 3.64 -16.28
N GLY A 106 5.98 2.77 -15.30
CA GLY A 106 5.16 1.57 -15.10
C GLY A 106 3.70 1.90 -14.86
N PHE A 107 3.40 2.95 -14.09
CA PHE A 107 2.01 3.38 -13.89
C PHE A 107 1.36 3.93 -15.15
N LEU A 108 2.13 4.63 -16.01
CA LEU A 108 1.65 5.04 -17.32
C LEU A 108 1.22 3.84 -18.17
N HIS A 109 1.99 2.74 -18.16
CA HIS A 109 1.61 1.53 -18.91
C HIS A 109 0.32 0.90 -18.38
N ILE A 110 0.06 0.94 -17.08
CA ILE A 110 -1.21 0.51 -16.48
C ILE A 110 -2.36 1.41 -16.94
N LEU A 111 -2.19 2.73 -16.93
CA LEU A 111 -3.21 3.68 -17.40
C LEU A 111 -3.55 3.47 -18.90
N GLU A 112 -2.54 3.30 -19.75
CA GLU A 112 -2.74 2.99 -21.17
C GLU A 112 -3.44 1.64 -21.36
N GLY A 113 -3.07 0.63 -20.59
CA GLY A 113 -3.77 -0.65 -20.57
C GLY A 113 -5.24 -0.50 -20.20
N CYS A 114 -5.56 0.30 -19.17
CA CYS A 114 -6.94 0.59 -18.78
C CYS A 114 -7.71 1.28 -19.90
N ARG A 115 -7.10 2.31 -20.51
CA ARG A 115 -7.68 3.09 -21.61
C ARG A 115 -8.04 2.22 -22.81
N HIS A 116 -7.12 1.38 -23.28
CA HIS A 116 -7.30 0.61 -24.52
C HIS A 116 -8.16 -0.64 -24.36
N HIS A 117 -8.40 -1.10 -23.14
CA HIS A 117 -9.13 -2.35 -22.89
C HIS A 117 -10.44 -2.19 -22.11
N GLY A 118 -10.93 -0.95 -21.96
CA GLY A 118 -12.24 -0.66 -21.37
C GLY A 118 -12.36 -1.13 -19.92
N VAL A 119 -11.34 -0.81 -19.11
CA VAL A 119 -11.35 -1.08 -17.67
C VAL A 119 -12.42 -0.22 -17.00
N GLU A 120 -13.26 -0.86 -16.21
CA GLU A 120 -14.41 -0.23 -15.55
C GLU A 120 -14.03 0.52 -14.27
N HIS A 121 -12.91 0.18 -13.63
CA HIS A 121 -12.38 0.85 -12.45
C HIS A 121 -10.90 0.53 -12.24
N LEU A 122 -10.09 1.55 -12.05
CA LEU A 122 -8.69 1.47 -11.60
C LEU A 122 -8.61 1.93 -10.15
N VAL A 123 -8.24 1.02 -9.23
CA VAL A 123 -7.80 1.36 -7.86
C VAL A 123 -6.28 1.34 -7.82
N PHE A 124 -5.65 2.36 -7.27
CA PHE A 124 -4.18 2.42 -7.22
C PHE A 124 -3.66 2.85 -5.86
N ALA A 125 -2.50 2.30 -5.49
CA ALA A 125 -1.83 2.69 -4.26
C ALA A 125 -1.18 4.07 -4.39
N SER A 126 -1.61 5.01 -3.56
CA SER A 126 -0.87 6.19 -3.15
C SER A 126 -0.27 5.97 -1.76
N THR A 127 0.02 7.00 -0.99
CA THR A 127 0.72 6.90 0.30
C THR A 127 0.46 8.14 1.16
N SER A 128 0.41 8.00 2.47
CA SER A 128 0.41 9.13 3.39
C SER A 128 1.66 10.03 3.27
N SER A 129 2.74 9.53 2.67
CA SER A 129 3.95 10.33 2.42
C SER A 129 3.70 11.53 1.49
N VAL A 130 2.62 11.55 0.69
CA VAL A 130 2.26 12.67 -0.18
C VAL A 130 1.91 13.94 0.61
N TYR A 131 1.47 13.81 1.86
CA TYR A 131 1.23 14.96 2.74
C TYR A 131 2.51 15.75 3.03
N GLY A 132 3.68 15.11 2.93
CA GLY A 132 4.97 15.79 2.89
C GLY A 132 5.20 16.72 4.09
N ALA A 133 5.28 18.02 3.80
CA ALA A 133 5.53 19.08 4.79
C ALA A 133 4.27 19.56 5.54
N ASN A 134 3.10 18.96 5.33
CA ASN A 134 1.89 19.33 6.06
C ASN A 134 2.04 19.06 7.56
N LEU A 135 1.55 19.97 8.39
CA LEU A 135 1.61 19.87 9.87
C LEU A 135 0.24 19.71 10.52
N THR A 136 -0.84 20.02 9.80
CA THR A 136 -2.21 19.91 10.32
C THR A 136 -2.66 18.46 10.31
N MET A 137 -3.04 17.96 11.48
CA MET A 137 -3.52 16.59 11.67
C MET A 137 -4.92 16.59 12.29
N PRO A 138 -5.71 15.53 12.06
CA PRO A 138 -5.40 14.38 11.20
C PRO A 138 -5.20 14.79 9.73
N PHE A 139 -4.41 14.04 8.98
CA PHE A 139 -4.28 14.24 7.54
C PHE A 139 -5.59 13.86 6.84
N SER A 140 -6.12 14.79 6.05
CA SER A 140 -7.35 14.62 5.29
C SER A 140 -7.10 14.71 3.79
N GLU A 141 -7.88 14.00 2.99
CA GLU A 141 -7.84 14.04 1.53
C GLU A 141 -8.09 15.44 0.96
N HIS A 142 -8.80 16.28 1.72
CA HIS A 142 -9.12 17.67 1.38
C HIS A 142 -7.94 18.63 1.54
N GLN A 143 -6.83 18.17 2.13
CA GLN A 143 -5.62 18.98 2.27
C GLN A 143 -4.79 18.96 0.99
N PRO A 144 -4.21 20.10 0.56
CA PRO A 144 -3.24 20.14 -0.54
C PRO A 144 -1.99 19.33 -0.17
N THR A 145 -1.36 18.72 -1.18
CA THR A 145 -0.17 17.85 -1.02
C THR A 145 0.95 18.25 -1.98
N GLU A 146 1.27 19.55 -2.00
CA GLU A 146 2.16 20.17 -3.00
C GLU A 146 3.65 20.10 -2.62
N HIS A 147 4.01 19.72 -1.38
CA HIS A 147 5.39 19.75 -0.88
C HIS A 147 5.85 18.35 -0.39
N PRO A 148 5.98 17.35 -1.30
CA PRO A 148 6.49 16.04 -0.93
C PRO A 148 7.94 16.13 -0.46
N LEU A 149 8.30 15.44 0.63
CA LEU A 149 9.65 15.48 1.22
C LEU A 149 10.62 14.45 0.63
N THR A 150 10.14 13.54 -0.21
CA THR A 150 10.97 12.46 -0.80
C THR A 150 10.56 12.18 -2.24
N LEU A 151 11.50 11.63 -3.04
CA LEU A 151 11.20 11.23 -4.42
C LEU A 151 10.12 10.13 -4.47
N TYR A 152 10.08 9.24 -3.47
CA TYR A 152 8.98 8.27 -3.35
C TYR A 152 7.62 8.98 -3.25
N ALA A 153 7.49 9.94 -2.34
CA ALA A 153 6.26 10.72 -2.20
C ALA A 153 5.91 11.47 -3.48
N ALA A 154 6.90 12.12 -4.10
CA ALA A 154 6.72 12.82 -5.37
C ALA A 154 6.24 11.87 -6.48
N SER A 155 6.81 10.66 -6.60
CA SER A 155 6.40 9.67 -7.60
C SER A 155 4.96 9.19 -7.38
N LYS A 156 4.51 9.07 -6.12
CA LYS A 156 3.14 8.68 -5.79
C LYS A 156 2.15 9.83 -6.00
N LYS A 157 2.56 11.07 -5.70
CA LYS A 157 1.76 12.26 -6.05
C LYS A 157 1.60 12.38 -7.57
N ALA A 158 2.65 12.12 -8.35
CA ALA A 158 2.55 12.05 -9.80
C ALA A 158 1.51 11.01 -10.27
N ASN A 159 1.42 9.85 -9.60
CA ASN A 159 0.37 8.86 -9.92
C ASN A 159 -1.04 9.42 -9.71
N GLU A 160 -1.29 10.16 -8.62
CA GLU A 160 -2.58 10.80 -8.39
C GLU A 160 -2.95 11.76 -9.54
N GLN A 161 -2.02 12.60 -9.96
CA GLN A 161 -2.23 13.58 -11.05
C GLN A 161 -2.39 12.91 -12.42
N MET A 162 -1.59 11.89 -12.72
CA MET A 162 -1.72 11.11 -13.95
C MET A 162 -3.08 10.40 -14.01
N ALA A 163 -3.52 9.78 -12.92
CA ALA A 163 -4.82 9.11 -12.85
C ALA A 163 -5.98 10.10 -13.04
N HIS A 164 -5.92 11.30 -12.44
CA HIS A 164 -6.93 12.34 -12.65
C HIS A 164 -6.99 12.78 -14.11
N SER A 165 -5.83 12.99 -14.76
CA SER A 165 -5.76 13.36 -16.17
C SER A 165 -6.39 12.29 -17.09
N TYR A 166 -6.12 11.01 -16.84
CA TYR A 166 -6.71 9.90 -17.59
C TYR A 166 -8.20 9.73 -17.31
N ALA A 167 -8.62 9.90 -16.05
CA ALA A 167 -10.04 9.91 -15.70
C ALA A 167 -10.79 11.02 -16.43
N HIS A 168 -10.20 12.22 -16.56
CA HIS A 168 -10.81 13.33 -17.27
C HIS A 168 -10.85 13.10 -18.79
N LEU A 169 -9.72 12.72 -19.40
CA LEU A 169 -9.59 12.64 -20.87
C LEU A 169 -10.31 11.43 -21.46
N TYR A 170 -10.37 10.32 -20.74
CA TYR A 170 -10.83 9.03 -21.25
C TYR A 170 -11.98 8.44 -20.43
N ASP A 171 -12.52 9.18 -19.47
CA ASP A 171 -13.63 8.77 -18.59
C ASP A 171 -13.38 7.44 -17.87
N ILE A 172 -12.10 7.18 -17.50
CA ILE A 172 -11.69 5.98 -16.77
C ILE A 172 -11.91 6.23 -15.29
N PRO A 173 -12.81 5.51 -14.59
CA PRO A 173 -12.98 5.69 -13.15
C PRO A 173 -11.71 5.30 -12.39
N CYS A 174 -11.17 6.23 -11.60
CA CYS A 174 -9.92 6.04 -10.87
C CYS A 174 -10.10 6.35 -9.38
N THR A 175 -9.67 5.43 -8.50
CA THR A 175 -9.62 5.67 -7.06
C THR A 175 -8.21 5.47 -6.53
N GLY A 176 -7.62 6.51 -5.97
CA GLY A 176 -6.33 6.46 -5.28
C GLY A 176 -6.52 6.21 -3.79
N LEU A 177 -5.72 5.31 -3.23
CA LEU A 177 -5.70 5.03 -1.79
C LEU A 177 -4.38 5.50 -1.19
N ARG A 178 -4.42 6.47 -0.28
CA ARG A 178 -3.27 6.94 0.50
C ARG A 178 -3.07 6.02 1.70
N PHE A 179 -2.23 5.00 1.53
CA PHE A 179 -1.93 4.05 2.61
C PHE A 179 -1.15 4.71 3.73
N PHE A 180 -1.62 4.52 4.96
CA PHE A 180 -0.84 4.72 6.17
C PHE A 180 -0.03 3.47 6.50
N THR A 181 0.50 3.34 7.74
CA THR A 181 1.43 2.26 8.05
C THR A 181 0.71 0.92 8.19
N VAL A 182 0.86 0.06 7.18
CA VAL A 182 0.26 -1.29 7.17
C VAL A 182 1.22 -2.30 7.82
N TYR A 183 0.68 -3.16 8.69
CA TYR A 183 1.42 -4.22 9.36
C TYR A 183 0.61 -5.53 9.42
N GLY A 184 1.30 -6.64 9.72
CA GLY A 184 0.66 -7.95 9.88
C GLY A 184 1.50 -9.10 9.35
N PRO A 185 0.98 -10.35 9.40
CA PRO A 185 1.64 -11.53 8.85
C PRO A 185 2.07 -11.35 7.40
N TRP A 186 3.19 -11.94 7.02
CA TRP A 186 3.76 -11.78 5.68
C TRP A 186 4.21 -10.34 5.37
N GLY A 187 4.40 -9.51 6.40
CA GLY A 187 4.83 -8.13 6.28
C GLY A 187 6.19 -7.98 5.59
N ARG A 188 6.52 -6.75 5.23
CA ARG A 188 7.81 -6.45 4.59
C ARG A 188 8.96 -6.51 5.60
N PRO A 189 10.09 -7.15 5.25
CA PRO A 189 11.21 -7.32 6.18
C PRO A 189 11.98 -6.03 6.48
N ASP A 190 11.81 -4.98 5.67
CA ASP A 190 12.39 -3.65 5.86
C ASP A 190 11.55 -2.72 6.76
N MET A 191 10.41 -3.20 7.28
CA MET A 191 9.53 -2.45 8.18
C MET A 191 9.82 -2.74 9.65
N ALA A 192 9.51 -1.76 10.50
CA ALA A 192 9.86 -1.76 11.93
C ALA A 192 9.44 -3.06 12.66
N LEU A 193 8.22 -3.55 12.48
CA LEU A 193 7.74 -4.76 13.15
C LEU A 193 8.64 -5.97 12.88
N PHE A 194 8.99 -6.18 11.61
CA PHE A 194 9.86 -7.29 11.20
C PHE A 194 11.29 -7.12 11.71
N LEU A 195 11.86 -5.90 11.54
CA LEU A 195 13.20 -5.58 11.99
C LEU A 195 13.35 -5.74 13.51
N PHE A 196 12.38 -5.22 14.27
CA PHE A 196 12.39 -5.31 15.73
C PHE A 196 12.24 -6.75 16.20
N THR A 197 11.33 -7.53 15.61
CA THR A 197 11.15 -8.93 15.94
C THR A 197 12.45 -9.72 15.74
N LYS A 198 13.10 -9.54 14.59
CA LYS A 198 14.38 -10.20 14.28
C LYS A 198 15.45 -9.85 15.30
N ALA A 199 15.63 -8.56 15.58
CA ALA A 199 16.66 -8.09 16.52
C ALA A 199 16.39 -8.54 17.95
N ILE A 200 15.14 -8.44 18.45
CA ILE A 200 14.79 -8.87 19.81
C ILE A 200 15.01 -10.37 19.99
N LEU A 201 14.63 -11.19 19.02
CA LEU A 201 14.87 -12.63 19.07
C LEU A 201 16.36 -12.99 19.08
N ALA A 202 17.17 -12.26 18.31
CA ALA A 202 18.64 -12.40 18.26
C ALA A 202 19.34 -11.80 19.50
N GLY A 203 18.64 -11.05 20.36
CA GLY A 203 19.24 -10.34 21.50
C GLY A 203 20.04 -9.09 21.11
N GLU A 204 19.85 -8.62 19.87
CA GLU A 204 20.48 -7.42 19.30
C GLU A 204 19.67 -6.16 19.64
N PRO A 205 20.32 -4.96 19.66
CA PRO A 205 19.60 -3.71 19.91
C PRO A 205 18.71 -3.33 18.73
N ILE A 206 17.53 -2.77 19.03
CA ILE A 206 16.64 -2.12 18.07
C ILE A 206 16.92 -0.63 18.00
N LYS A 207 16.96 -0.06 16.78
CA LYS A 207 17.13 1.39 16.58
C LYS A 207 15.79 2.10 16.70
N VAL A 208 15.67 2.95 17.72
CA VAL A 208 14.43 3.67 18.04
C VAL A 208 14.63 5.14 17.71
N PHE A 209 14.21 5.55 16.52
CA PHE A 209 14.35 6.93 16.05
C PHE A 209 13.39 7.90 16.74
N ASN A 210 13.71 9.22 16.69
CA ASN A 210 13.01 10.28 17.39
C ASN A 210 12.83 9.96 18.89
N HIS A 211 13.80 9.27 19.49
CA HIS A 211 13.73 8.82 20.90
C HIS A 211 12.43 8.08 21.26
N GLY A 212 11.81 7.40 20.27
CA GLY A 212 10.53 6.71 20.45
C GLY A 212 9.30 7.60 20.48
N LYS A 213 9.45 8.90 20.19
CA LYS A 213 8.36 9.87 20.17
C LYS A 213 7.69 9.93 18.79
N HIS A 214 7.28 8.77 18.26
CA HIS A 214 6.51 8.65 17.04
C HIS A 214 5.11 8.17 17.36
N ARG A 215 4.11 8.75 16.68
CA ARG A 215 2.74 8.24 16.66
C ARG A 215 2.39 7.87 15.22
N ARG A 216 1.79 6.71 15.01
CA ARG A 216 1.44 6.19 13.69
C ARG A 216 0.06 5.56 13.71
N SER A 217 -0.71 5.81 12.67
CA SER A 217 -1.91 5.04 12.33
C SER A 217 -1.49 3.65 11.82
N PHE A 218 -1.14 2.74 12.75
CA PHE A 218 -0.85 1.36 12.41
C PHE A 218 -2.14 0.63 12.05
N THR A 219 -2.21 0.05 10.86
CA THR A 219 -3.40 -0.62 10.37
C THR A 219 -3.11 -2.06 9.99
N TYR A 220 -3.91 -2.96 10.52
CA TYR A 220 -3.75 -4.38 10.24
C TYR A 220 -4.09 -4.71 8.79
N VAL A 221 -3.33 -5.63 8.18
CA VAL A 221 -3.42 -5.90 6.73
C VAL A 221 -4.80 -6.37 6.27
N ASP A 222 -5.53 -7.16 7.09
CA ASP A 222 -6.85 -7.63 6.70
C ASP A 222 -7.89 -6.49 6.69
N ASP A 223 -7.74 -5.50 7.58
CA ASP A 223 -8.56 -4.28 7.57
C ASP A 223 -8.30 -3.47 6.30
N ILE A 224 -7.03 -3.34 5.92
CA ILE A 224 -6.65 -2.67 4.66
C ILE A 224 -7.27 -3.39 3.46
N VAL A 225 -7.16 -4.71 3.39
CA VAL A 225 -7.67 -5.50 2.26
C VAL A 225 -9.19 -5.43 2.17
N GLU A 226 -9.89 -5.42 3.30
CA GLU A 226 -11.36 -5.25 3.32
C GLU A 226 -11.75 -3.87 2.79
N GLY A 227 -11.10 -2.80 3.26
CA GLY A 227 -11.33 -1.44 2.74
C GLY A 227 -11.06 -1.34 1.24
N MET A 228 -9.97 -1.95 0.75
CA MET A 228 -9.64 -1.99 -0.67
C MET A 228 -10.69 -2.73 -1.51
N ILE A 229 -11.21 -3.87 -1.04
CA ILE A 229 -12.24 -4.63 -1.76
C ILE A 229 -13.52 -3.83 -1.89
N ARG A 230 -13.96 -3.19 -0.81
CA ARG A 230 -15.15 -2.33 -0.84
C ARG A 230 -14.95 -1.13 -1.76
N THR A 231 -13.79 -0.50 -1.71
CA THR A 231 -13.42 0.59 -2.63
C THR A 231 -13.39 0.11 -4.08
N LEU A 232 -12.83 -1.08 -4.34
CA LEU A 232 -12.83 -1.66 -5.69
C LEU A 232 -14.26 -1.85 -6.24
N ASP A 233 -15.22 -2.17 -5.37
CA ASP A 233 -16.61 -2.36 -5.77
C ASP A 233 -17.39 -1.04 -5.91
N GLN A 234 -16.93 0.04 -5.28
CA GLN A 234 -17.49 1.39 -5.35
C GLN A 234 -16.82 2.21 -6.46
N VAL A 235 -17.40 2.20 -7.65
CA VAL A 235 -16.87 2.96 -8.81
C VAL A 235 -17.11 4.45 -8.59
N PRO A 236 -16.07 5.31 -8.67
CA PRO A 236 -16.24 6.73 -8.47
C PRO A 236 -16.99 7.39 -9.64
N VAL A 237 -17.73 8.43 -9.32
CA VAL A 237 -18.42 9.30 -10.29
C VAL A 237 -17.91 10.72 -10.14
N LYS A 238 -18.23 11.59 -11.12
CA LYS A 238 -17.97 13.02 -11.01
C LYS A 238 -18.76 13.59 -9.83
N ASP A 239 -18.09 14.40 -9.01
CA ASP A 239 -18.71 15.05 -7.85
C ASP A 239 -19.49 16.29 -8.30
N PRO A 240 -20.82 16.30 -8.19
CA PRO A 240 -21.62 17.44 -8.63
C PRO A 240 -21.48 18.68 -7.71
N ALA A 241 -20.95 18.51 -6.51
CA ALA A 241 -20.72 19.60 -5.55
C ALA A 241 -19.34 20.25 -5.69
N TRP A 242 -18.45 19.67 -6.51
CA TRP A 242 -17.09 20.17 -6.69
C TRP A 242 -17.06 21.49 -7.47
N GLU A 243 -16.33 22.49 -6.97
CA GLU A 243 -16.20 23.80 -7.58
C GLU A 243 -14.75 24.08 -8.04
N GLY A 244 -14.57 24.42 -9.33
CA GLY A 244 -13.27 24.73 -9.89
C GLY A 244 -12.60 26.00 -9.36
N THR A 245 -13.36 26.86 -8.67
CA THR A 245 -12.86 28.09 -7.99
C THR A 245 -12.24 27.78 -6.62
N ALA A 246 -12.63 26.64 -6.00
CA ALA A 246 -12.10 26.15 -4.74
C ALA A 246 -11.96 24.62 -4.83
N PRO A 247 -11.02 24.10 -5.65
CA PRO A 247 -10.96 22.69 -5.99
C PRO A 247 -10.58 21.83 -4.80
N ASP A 248 -11.45 20.87 -4.46
CA ASP A 248 -11.16 19.84 -3.47
C ASP A 248 -10.18 18.82 -4.09
N PRO A 249 -8.99 18.61 -3.49
CA PRO A 249 -8.00 17.68 -4.04
C PRO A 249 -8.39 16.18 -3.90
N GLY A 250 -9.34 15.85 -3.04
CA GLY A 250 -9.81 14.49 -2.79
C GLY A 250 -10.80 13.97 -3.81
N THR A 251 -11.42 14.87 -4.62
CA THR A 251 -12.49 14.53 -5.56
C THR A 251 -12.37 15.34 -6.84
N SER A 252 -13.31 15.21 -7.79
CA SER A 252 -13.34 15.99 -9.02
C SER A 252 -14.76 16.07 -9.61
N GLY A 253 -15.18 17.30 -9.99
CA GLY A 253 -16.40 17.51 -10.77
C GLY A 253 -16.23 17.30 -12.27
N VAL A 254 -14.99 17.21 -12.75
CA VAL A 254 -14.68 17.08 -14.18
C VAL A 254 -14.20 15.69 -14.58
N ALA A 255 -13.99 14.80 -13.62
CA ALA A 255 -13.49 13.44 -13.84
C ALA A 255 -14.13 12.43 -12.85
N PRO A 256 -14.36 11.17 -13.22
CA PRO A 256 -14.75 10.11 -12.27
C PRO A 256 -13.52 9.70 -11.44
N TYR A 257 -13.17 10.50 -10.46
CA TYR A 257 -11.93 10.42 -9.70
C TYR A 257 -12.17 10.63 -8.20
N ARG A 258 -11.52 9.81 -7.37
CA ARG A 258 -11.58 9.92 -5.92
C ARG A 258 -10.24 9.55 -5.28
N ILE A 259 -9.89 10.25 -4.20
CA ILE A 259 -8.81 9.87 -3.28
C ILE A 259 -9.43 9.54 -1.93
N TYR A 260 -8.91 8.50 -1.27
CA TYR A 260 -9.20 8.18 0.11
C TYR A 260 -7.93 7.94 0.90
N ASN A 261 -7.93 8.36 2.14
CA ASN A 261 -7.02 7.81 3.13
C ASN A 261 -7.46 6.40 3.51
N ILE A 262 -6.50 5.49 3.67
CA ILE A 262 -6.78 4.15 4.18
C ILE A 262 -5.82 3.83 5.32
N GLY A 263 -6.37 3.75 6.53
CA GLY A 263 -5.60 3.64 7.75
C GLY A 263 -6.52 3.47 8.97
N ASN A 264 -5.92 3.47 10.16
CA ASN A 264 -6.64 3.44 11.42
C ASN A 264 -6.74 4.88 11.97
N GLU A 265 -7.91 5.26 12.48
CA GLU A 265 -8.19 6.56 13.11
C GLU A 265 -7.48 6.73 14.46
N GLN A 266 -6.99 5.63 15.06
CA GLN A 266 -6.36 5.64 16.38
C GLN A 266 -4.84 5.50 16.22
N PRO A 267 -4.08 6.61 16.26
CA PRO A 267 -2.64 6.53 16.20
C PRO A 267 -2.06 5.95 17.49
N VAL A 268 -1.10 5.05 17.36
CA VAL A 268 -0.42 4.37 18.45
C VAL A 268 1.01 4.88 18.59
N GLU A 269 1.45 5.12 19.82
CA GLU A 269 2.84 5.46 20.10
C GLU A 269 3.78 4.29 19.80
N LEU A 270 4.93 4.59 19.19
CA LEU A 270 5.93 3.57 18.87
C LEU A 270 6.37 2.78 20.12
N ARG A 271 6.46 3.41 21.27
CA ARG A 271 6.80 2.75 22.54
C ARG A 271 5.74 1.72 22.97
N ARG A 272 4.45 2.02 22.80
CA ARG A 272 3.38 1.05 23.07
C ARG A 272 3.47 -0.12 22.10
N TYR A 273 3.73 0.17 20.81
CA TYR A 273 3.91 -0.86 19.79
C TYR A 273 5.07 -1.82 20.12
N ILE A 274 6.22 -1.26 20.59
CA ILE A 274 7.36 -2.06 21.06
C ILE A 274 6.98 -2.88 22.29
N ALA A 275 6.28 -2.30 23.28
CA ALA A 275 5.88 -3.01 24.49
C ALA A 275 4.97 -4.21 24.18
N VAL A 276 4.00 -4.07 23.28
CA VAL A 276 3.15 -5.16 22.82
C VAL A 276 4.00 -6.26 22.15
N LEU A 277 4.99 -5.88 21.35
CA LEU A 277 5.88 -6.85 20.71
C LEU A 277 6.72 -7.61 21.74
N GLU A 278 7.27 -6.92 22.75
CA GLU A 278 8.00 -7.54 23.88
C GLU A 278 7.12 -8.56 24.63
N GLU A 279 5.88 -8.19 24.94
CA GLU A 279 4.89 -9.06 25.59
C GLU A 279 4.65 -10.33 24.75
N CYS A 280 4.42 -10.18 23.44
CA CYS A 280 4.20 -11.31 22.53
C CYS A 280 5.42 -12.22 22.36
N LEU A 281 6.64 -11.66 22.38
CA LEU A 281 7.88 -12.41 22.24
C LEU A 281 8.41 -13.01 23.56
N GLY A 282 7.88 -12.56 24.71
CA GLY A 282 8.40 -12.92 26.04
C GLY A 282 9.84 -12.45 26.27
N LYS A 283 10.31 -11.40 25.54
CA LYS A 283 11.66 -10.87 25.59
C LYS A 283 11.67 -9.36 25.59
N ARG A 284 12.58 -8.75 26.37
CA ARG A 284 12.76 -7.30 26.37
C ARG A 284 13.71 -6.84 25.26
N ALA A 285 13.38 -5.72 24.63
CA ALA A 285 14.18 -5.08 23.62
C ALA A 285 15.34 -4.29 24.27
N LYS A 286 16.53 -4.42 23.70
CA LYS A 286 17.61 -3.46 23.95
C LYS A 286 17.38 -2.29 23.01
N MET A 287 17.10 -1.09 23.55
CA MET A 287 16.76 0.08 22.72
C MET A 287 17.96 1.02 22.55
N GLU A 288 18.35 1.27 21.30
CA GLU A 288 19.27 2.34 20.93
C GLU A 288 18.45 3.56 20.51
N MET A 289 18.42 4.61 21.37
CA MET A 289 17.64 5.81 21.11
C MET A 289 18.39 6.75 20.19
N LEU A 290 17.80 7.08 19.05
CA LEU A 290 18.40 7.89 18.00
C LEU A 290 17.55 9.15 17.71
N PRO A 291 18.16 10.23 17.17
CA PRO A 291 17.43 11.41 16.74
C PRO A 291 16.49 11.10 15.56
N LEU A 292 15.61 12.05 15.24
CA LEU A 292 14.74 11.96 14.05
C LEU A 292 15.58 11.86 12.79
N GLN A 293 15.21 10.95 11.89
CA GLN A 293 15.90 10.78 10.60
C GLN A 293 15.45 11.84 9.58
N ALA A 294 16.36 12.22 8.70
CA ALA A 294 16.03 13.10 7.57
C ALA A 294 14.95 12.48 6.66
N GLY A 295 13.94 13.26 6.33
CA GLY A 295 12.82 12.80 5.48
C GLY A 295 11.74 11.98 6.21
N ASP A 296 11.91 11.73 7.51
CA ASP A 296 10.88 11.10 8.35
C ASP A 296 10.00 12.16 9.03
N VAL A 297 8.71 11.85 9.23
CA VAL A 297 7.77 12.73 9.94
C VAL A 297 7.51 12.16 11.34
N PRO A 298 7.40 13.03 12.37
CA PRO A 298 7.21 12.57 13.76
C PRO A 298 5.90 11.78 13.92
N ASP A 299 4.81 12.31 13.41
CA ASP A 299 3.46 11.77 13.59
C ASP A 299 2.75 11.61 12.26
N THR A 300 1.90 10.58 12.16
CA THR A 300 0.93 10.43 11.08
C THR A 300 -0.38 9.92 11.66
N GLU A 301 -1.43 10.69 11.47
CA GLU A 301 -2.79 10.38 11.88
C GLU A 301 -3.71 10.52 10.66
N ALA A 302 -4.50 9.48 10.39
CA ALA A 302 -5.39 9.43 9.24
C ALA A 302 -6.78 9.92 9.62
N ASP A 303 -7.31 10.90 8.89
CA ASP A 303 -8.74 11.06 8.76
C ASP A 303 -9.21 10.07 7.68
N VAL A 304 -10.08 9.16 8.03
CA VAL A 304 -10.64 8.15 7.12
C VAL A 304 -12.16 8.26 7.03
N SER A 305 -12.71 9.39 7.45
CA SER A 305 -14.16 9.64 7.49
C SER A 305 -14.80 9.44 6.13
N ASP A 306 -14.20 9.97 5.07
CA ASP A 306 -14.68 9.83 3.70
C ASP A 306 -14.74 8.36 3.24
N LEU A 307 -13.73 7.57 3.57
CA LEU A 307 -13.71 6.15 3.23
C LEU A 307 -14.81 5.40 4.00
N ILE A 308 -14.97 5.68 5.31
CA ILE A 308 -15.99 5.05 6.14
C ILE A 308 -17.39 5.38 5.60
N GLU A 309 -17.65 6.64 5.29
CA GLU A 309 -18.94 7.09 4.74
C GLU A 309 -19.24 6.46 3.38
N SER A 310 -18.24 6.44 2.49
CA SER A 310 -18.41 5.94 1.13
C SER A 310 -18.59 4.43 1.04
N VAL A 311 -17.79 3.63 1.78
CA VAL A 311 -17.78 2.16 1.62
C VAL A 311 -18.28 1.41 2.85
N GLY A 312 -18.70 2.12 3.91
CA GLY A 312 -19.30 1.52 5.10
C GLY A 312 -18.36 0.62 5.90
N TYR A 313 -17.03 0.88 5.85
CA TYR A 313 -16.05 0.04 6.54
C TYR A 313 -15.12 0.84 7.44
N ARG A 314 -14.86 0.30 8.63
CA ARG A 314 -13.95 0.84 9.63
C ARG A 314 -12.97 -0.24 10.07
N PRO A 315 -11.67 0.07 10.20
CA PRO A 315 -10.70 -0.85 10.80
C PRO A 315 -11.10 -1.29 12.21
N VAL A 316 -10.94 -2.58 12.52
CA VAL A 316 -11.40 -3.16 13.80
C VAL A 316 -10.30 -3.89 14.58
N VAL A 317 -9.19 -4.26 13.92
CA VAL A 317 -8.13 -5.05 14.55
C VAL A 317 -7.24 -4.15 15.39
N SER A 318 -7.13 -4.44 16.69
CA SER A 318 -6.24 -3.72 17.60
C SER A 318 -4.77 -4.05 17.32
N VAL A 319 -3.86 -3.17 17.80
CA VAL A 319 -2.41 -3.41 17.69
C VAL A 319 -2.01 -4.68 18.44
N GLU A 320 -2.60 -4.93 19.61
CA GLU A 320 -2.36 -6.12 20.42
C GLU A 320 -2.69 -7.40 19.66
N GLU A 321 -3.85 -7.44 19.05
CA GLU A 321 -4.30 -8.60 18.25
C GLU A 321 -3.43 -8.78 16.99
N GLY A 322 -3.20 -7.71 16.27
CA GLY A 322 -2.46 -7.75 15.01
C GLY A 322 -0.97 -8.13 15.20
N VAL A 323 -0.31 -7.62 16.25
CA VAL A 323 1.07 -8.00 16.61
C VAL A 323 1.13 -9.46 17.06
N THR A 324 0.15 -9.93 17.85
CA THR A 324 0.07 -11.34 18.23
C THR A 324 -0.03 -12.27 17.02
N LYS A 325 -0.88 -11.93 16.05
CA LYS A 325 -1.00 -12.69 14.79
C LYS A 325 0.30 -12.67 13.98
N PHE A 326 0.99 -11.52 13.93
CA PHE A 326 2.27 -11.40 13.25
C PHE A 326 3.35 -12.26 13.91
N VAL A 327 3.51 -12.22 15.24
CA VAL A 327 4.52 -12.99 15.96
C VAL A 327 4.30 -14.49 15.78
N ARG A 328 3.05 -14.97 15.85
CA ARG A 328 2.71 -16.38 15.58
C ARG A 328 3.18 -16.77 14.16
N TRP A 329 2.79 -16.00 13.16
CA TRP A 329 3.21 -16.22 11.77
C TRP A 329 4.74 -16.20 11.63
N TYR A 330 5.43 -15.25 12.28
CA TYR A 330 6.89 -15.13 12.20
C TYR A 330 7.58 -16.39 12.69
N HIS A 331 7.15 -16.93 13.84
CA HIS A 331 7.68 -18.19 14.38
C HIS A 331 7.38 -19.38 13.47
N ASP A 332 6.18 -19.47 12.92
CA ASP A 332 5.80 -20.58 12.04
C ASP A 332 6.59 -20.53 10.73
N TYR A 333 6.70 -19.36 10.12
CA TYR A 333 7.43 -19.17 8.88
C TYR A 333 8.93 -19.50 9.03
N HIS A 334 9.59 -19.00 10.08
CA HIS A 334 11.02 -19.23 10.28
C HIS A 334 11.38 -20.62 10.83
N ARG A 335 10.40 -21.39 11.34
CA ARG A 335 10.62 -22.83 11.63
C ARG A 335 10.56 -23.70 10.39
N THR A 336 9.78 -23.30 9.38
CA THR A 336 9.50 -24.11 8.19
C THR A 336 10.22 -23.64 6.94
N ALA A 337 10.71 -22.39 6.93
CA ALA A 337 11.47 -21.85 5.79
C ALA A 337 12.83 -22.55 5.69
N PRO A 338 13.29 -22.96 4.50
CA PRO A 338 14.66 -23.43 4.29
C PRO A 338 15.66 -22.33 4.66
N ALA A 339 16.77 -22.72 5.28
CA ALA A 339 17.86 -21.84 5.72
C ALA A 339 18.50 -21.10 4.54
#